data_4957576ae9f405525dfbd3ed31490a95
#
_entry.id   4957576ae9f405525dfbd3ed31490a95
#
_cell.length_a   1.000
_cell.length_b   1.000
_cell.length_c   1.000
_cell.angle_alpha   90.00
_cell.angle_beta   90.00
_cell.angle_gamma   90.00
#
_symmetry.space_group_name_H-M   'P 1'
#
loop_
_entity.id
_entity.type
_entity.pdbx_description
1 polymer ?
#
loop_
_entity_poly.entity_id
_entity_poly.type
_entity_poly.pdbx_seq_one_letter_code
_entity_poly.pdbx_strand_id
1 'polypeptide(L)' 'MITGDHKDTAVAIARDLNLFRPGDKAIDGPGLDFLPQETLEEEIETFSVYARVTPEHKMRIVRAWQKKGHVVAMTGDGVN' A
#
# COMPACT_ATOMS: atom_id res chain seq x y z
N MET A 1 3.71 -2.07 3.75
CA MET A 1 4.18 -3.36 3.22
C MET A 1 3.45 -3.69 1.94
N ILE A 2 4.18 -3.98 0.90
CA ILE A 2 3.61 -4.37 -0.39
C ILE A 2 3.98 -5.83 -0.63
N THR A 3 2.97 -6.66 -0.93
CA THR A 3 3.19 -8.09 -1.05
C THR A 3 2.26 -8.71 -2.10
N GLY A 4 2.65 -9.86 -2.63
CA GLY A 4 1.80 -10.66 -3.51
C GLY A 4 0.88 -11.61 -2.77
N ASP A 5 0.98 -11.69 -1.46
CA ASP A 5 0.12 -12.55 -0.66
C ASP A 5 -1.29 -12.00 -0.53
N HIS A 6 -2.21 -12.86 -0.08
CA HIS A 6 -3.55 -12.41 0.24
C HIS A 6 -3.53 -11.38 1.37
N LYS A 7 -4.52 -10.51 1.38
CA LYS A 7 -4.58 -9.44 2.37
C LYS A 7 -4.57 -9.98 3.80
N ASP A 8 -5.33 -11.02 4.08
CA ASP A 8 -5.40 -11.59 5.43
C ASP A 8 -4.05 -12.14 5.87
N THR A 9 -3.35 -12.83 4.98
CA THR A 9 -2.02 -13.35 5.25
C THR A 9 -1.04 -12.20 5.49
N ALA A 10 -1.12 -11.18 4.65
CA ALA A 10 -0.24 -10.02 4.76
C ALA A 10 -0.44 -9.29 6.08
N VAL A 11 -1.69 -9.13 6.50
CA VAL A 11 -2.00 -8.47 7.78
C VAL A 11 -1.43 -9.29 8.94
N ALA A 12 -1.59 -10.62 8.90
CA ALA A 12 -1.06 -11.48 9.96
C ALA A 12 0.46 -11.34 10.06
N ILE A 13 1.16 -11.37 8.93
CA ILE A 13 2.60 -11.21 8.90
C ILE A 13 3.00 -9.82 9.40
N ALA A 14 2.29 -8.80 8.97
CA ALA A 14 2.59 -7.43 9.37
C ALA A 14 2.40 -7.23 10.88
N ARG A 15 1.40 -7.87 11.47
CA ARG A 15 1.21 -7.82 12.92
C ARG A 15 2.37 -8.47 13.65
N ASP A 16 2.82 -9.62 13.17
CA ASP A 16 3.95 -10.31 13.78
C ASP A 16 5.22 -9.48 13.72
N LEU A 17 5.37 -8.67 12.68
CA LEU A 17 6.54 -7.81 12.49
C LEU A 17 6.34 -6.42 13.11
N ASN A 18 5.22 -6.19 13.79
CA ASN A 18 4.87 -4.89 14.37
C ASN A 18 4.76 -3.78 13.33
N LEU A 19 4.43 -4.14 12.10
CA LEU A 19 4.22 -3.17 11.01
C LEU A 19 2.76 -2.75 10.88
N PHE A 20 1.85 -3.46 11.53
CA PHE A 20 0.43 -3.19 11.49
C PHE A 20 -0.04 -2.85 12.89
N ARG A 21 -0.41 -1.60 13.10
CA ARG A 21 -0.81 -1.07 14.41
C ARG A 21 -2.33 -0.91 14.49
N PRO A 22 -2.89 -0.82 15.71
CA PRO A 22 -4.31 -0.47 15.84
C PRO A 22 -4.58 0.83 15.09
N GLY A 23 -5.63 0.82 14.28
CA GLY A 23 -5.99 1.97 13.47
C GLY A 23 -5.44 1.95 12.06
N ASP A 24 -4.44 1.13 11.78
CA ASP A 24 -3.92 0.98 10.43
C ASP A 24 -4.91 0.20 9.57
N LYS A 25 -4.82 0.40 8.27
CA LYS A 25 -5.68 -0.27 7.31
C LYS A 25 -4.86 -1.10 6.34
N ALA A 26 -5.51 -2.09 5.76
CA ALA A 26 -4.94 -2.91 4.70
C ALA A 26 -5.86 -2.85 3.50
N ILE A 27 -5.26 -2.92 2.31
CA ILE A 27 -6.03 -2.89 1.07
C ILE A 27 -5.39 -3.85 0.08
N ASP A 28 -6.20 -4.41 -0.81
CA ASP A 28 -5.70 -5.29 -1.86
C ASP A 28 -5.89 -4.65 -3.23
N GLY A 29 -5.38 -5.32 -4.26
CA GLY A 29 -5.48 -4.81 -5.62
C GLY A 29 -6.91 -4.56 -6.04
N PRO A 30 -7.82 -5.54 -5.90
CA PRO A 30 -9.23 -5.31 -6.23
C PRO A 30 -9.84 -4.15 -5.45
N GLY A 31 -9.49 -3.99 -4.18
CA GLY A 31 -9.95 -2.85 -3.39
C GLY A 31 -9.45 -1.53 -3.95
N LEU A 32 -8.21 -1.50 -4.42
CA LEU A 32 -7.65 -0.30 -5.05
C LEU A 32 -8.39 0.06 -6.35
N ASP A 33 -8.82 -0.96 -7.10
CA ASP A 33 -9.55 -0.72 -8.33
C ASP A 33 -10.88 0.00 -8.09
N PHE A 34 -11.49 -0.22 -6.94
CA PHE A 34 -12.72 0.45 -6.57
C PHE A 34 -12.50 1.80 -5.89
N LEU A 35 -11.28 2.10 -5.54
CA LEU A 35 -10.97 3.31 -4.79
C LEU A 35 -10.55 4.42 -5.74
N PRO A 36 -11.24 5.59 -5.71
CA PRO A 36 -10.80 6.73 -6.52
C PRO A 36 -9.42 7.21 -6.10
N GLN A 37 -8.67 7.73 -7.05
CA GLN A 37 -7.32 8.22 -6.77
C GLN A 37 -7.33 9.30 -5.68
N GLU A 38 -8.32 10.18 -5.69
CA GLU A 38 -8.42 11.22 -4.67
C GLU A 38 -8.56 10.64 -3.28
N THR A 39 -9.42 9.63 -3.13
CA THR A 39 -9.60 8.98 -1.84
C THR A 39 -8.33 8.26 -1.42
N LEU A 40 -7.67 7.59 -2.36
CA LEU A 40 -6.40 6.94 -2.08
C LEU A 40 -5.37 7.95 -1.58
N GLU A 41 -5.28 9.10 -2.21
CA GLU A 41 -4.34 10.14 -1.80
C GLU A 41 -4.64 10.67 -0.40
N GLU A 42 -5.92 10.80 -0.07
CA GLU A 42 -6.30 11.26 1.26
C GLU A 42 -5.97 10.25 2.34
N GLU A 43 -6.12 8.96 2.05
CA GLU A 43 -5.99 7.92 3.07
C GLU A 43 -4.68 7.14 2.97
N ILE A 44 -3.79 7.54 2.09
CA ILE A 44 -2.57 6.75 1.83
C ILE A 44 -1.75 6.52 3.10
N GLU A 45 -1.73 7.47 4.01
CA GLU A 45 -0.95 7.36 5.23
C GLU A 45 -1.58 6.41 6.24
N THR A 46 -2.85 6.06 6.06
CA THR A 46 -3.52 5.12 6.95
C THR A 46 -3.35 3.68 6.52
N PHE A 47 -2.94 3.45 5.28
CA PHE A 47 -2.73 2.10 4.77
C PHE A 47 -1.31 1.64 5.06
N SER A 48 -1.19 0.53 5.77
CA SER A 48 0.11 -0.05 6.11
C SER A 48 0.42 -1.30 5.30
N VAL A 49 -0.60 -1.93 4.72
CA VAL A 49 -0.43 -3.17 3.97
C VAL A 49 -1.15 -3.05 2.63
N TYR A 50 -0.42 -3.40 1.58
CA TYR A 50 -0.96 -3.45 0.22
C TYR A 50 -0.71 -4.86 -0.30
N ALA A 51 -1.79 -5.61 -0.54
CA ALA A 51 -1.71 -7.00 -0.93
C ALA A 51 -2.20 -7.20 -2.36
N ARG A 52 -1.60 -8.15 -3.07
CA ARG A 52 -1.99 -8.55 -4.42
C ARG A 52 -2.10 -7.36 -5.37
N VAL A 53 -1.12 -6.47 -5.29
CA VAL A 53 -1.09 -5.29 -6.15
C VAL A 53 -0.28 -5.56 -7.41
N THR A 54 -0.73 -5.00 -8.51
CA THR A 54 -0.03 -5.05 -9.79
C THR A 54 0.93 -3.86 -9.87
N PRO A 55 1.83 -3.84 -10.87
CA PRO A 55 2.68 -2.65 -11.08
C PRO A 55 1.86 -1.37 -11.26
N GLU A 56 0.69 -1.45 -11.88
CA GLU A 56 -0.18 -0.30 -12.02
C GLU A 56 -0.67 0.20 -10.67
N HIS A 57 -1.05 -0.71 -9.78
CA HIS A 57 -1.44 -0.36 -8.42
C HIS A 57 -0.29 0.30 -7.67
N LYS A 58 0.93 -0.22 -7.83
CA LYS A 58 2.09 0.37 -7.20
C LYS A 58 2.30 1.81 -7.64
N MET A 59 2.09 2.09 -8.92
CA MET A 59 2.21 3.46 -9.43
C MET A 59 1.19 4.40 -8.78
N ARG A 60 -0.03 3.93 -8.59
CA ARG A 60 -1.06 4.72 -7.90
C ARG A 60 -0.65 5.02 -6.46
N ILE A 61 -0.11 4.02 -5.79
CA ILE A 61 0.35 4.17 -4.41
C ILE A 61 1.48 5.19 -4.34
N VAL A 62 2.46 5.07 -5.22
CA VAL A 62 3.60 6.00 -5.25
C VAL A 62 3.12 7.43 -5.50
N ARG A 63 2.21 7.61 -6.44
CA ARG A 63 1.66 8.93 -6.73
C ARG A 63 0.95 9.51 -5.52
N ALA A 64 0.20 8.67 -4.79
CA ALA A 64 -0.50 9.12 -3.60
C ALA A 64 0.47 9.60 -2.53
N TRP A 65 1.55 8.87 -2.30
CA TRP A 65 2.57 9.27 -1.36
C TRP A 65 3.27 10.57 -1.79
N GLN A 66 3.58 10.69 -3.07
CA GLN A 66 4.20 11.90 -3.60
C GLN A 66 3.29 13.11 -3.45
N LYS A 67 2.00 12.91 -3.61
CA LYS A 67 1.01 13.96 -3.46
C LYS A 67 0.97 14.50 -2.03
N LYS A 68 1.26 13.63 -1.07
CA LYS A 68 1.35 14.01 0.34
C LYS A 68 2.69 14.63 0.70
N GLY A 69 3.60 14.77 -0.25
CA GLY A 69 4.91 15.36 -0.01
C GLY A 69 5.98 14.38 0.45
N HIS A 70 5.71 13.08 0.37
CA HIS A 70 6.68 12.08 0.76
C HIS A 70 7.59 11.71 -0.40
N VAL A 71 8.84 11.42 -0.08
CA VAL A 71 9.78 10.86 -1.04
C VAL A 71 9.68 9.35 -0.92
N VAL A 72 9.33 8.69 -2.02
CA VAL A 72 9.14 7.25 -2.03
C VAL A 72 10.32 6.58 -2.69
N ALA A 73 11.00 5.72 -1.94
CA ALA A 73 12.07 4.90 -2.47
C ALA A 73 11.54 3.48 -2.64
N MET A 74 11.46 3.04 -3.88
CA MET A 74 10.97 1.71 -4.21
C MET A 74 12.17 0.83 -4.52
N THR A 75 12.79 0.30 -3.50
CA THR A 75 13.97 -0.53 -3.72
C THR A 75 13.59 -1.83 -4.39
N GLY A 76 14.45 -2.29 -5.25
CA GLY A 76 14.24 -3.52 -5.97
C GLY A 76 13.30 -3.41 -7.14
N ASP A 77 12.66 -2.29 -7.29
CA ASP A 77 11.76 -2.07 -8.37
C ASP A 77 12.36 -1.16 -9.37
N GLY A 78 13.47 -1.50 -9.78
CA GLY A 78 14.06 -0.74 -10.77
C GLY A 78 14.20 0.64 -10.41
N VAL A 79 14.47 0.78 -9.30
CA VAL A 79 14.79 2.01 -9.11
C VAL A 79 15.87 2.16 -9.89
N ASN A 80 15.80 1.67 -9.98
CA ASN A 80 16.60 1.74 -10.46
C ASN A 80 16.38 1.83 -11.11
#